data_3c5b25947a2061d41460008b9d550e93
#
_entry.id   3c5b25947a2061d41460008b9d550e93
#
_cell.length_a   1.000
_cell.length_b   1.000
_cell.length_c   1.000
_cell.angle_alpha   90.00
_cell.angle_beta   90.00
_cell.angle_gamma   90.00
#
_symmetry.space_group_name_H-M   'P 1'
#
loop_
_entity.id
_entity.type
_entity.pdbx_description
1 polymer ?
#
loop_
_entity_poly.entity_id
_entity_poly.type
_entity_poly.pdbx_seq_one_letter_code
_entity_poly.pdbx_strand_id
1 'polypeptide(L)'
;MAMPKEKTLTAFSELLRTLRYNSKSNKPSALQVELLMHVAIKPRTYEELVLLTGSHNGRISRAISGMTPIIENEELVRPDVHLLDRKKKTGSLKYEVSLSKTGEDLMKNIGLLK
;
A
#
# COMPACT_ATOMS: atom_id res chain seq x y z
N MET A 1 -10.34 20.37 -13.06
CA MET A 1 -11.52 19.62 -13.51
C MET A 1 -11.57 18.27 -12.85
N ALA A 2 -12.73 17.87 -12.36
CA ALA A 2 -12.86 16.58 -11.71
C ALA A 2 -12.76 15.44 -12.72
N MET A 3 -12.13 14.31 -12.31
CA MET A 3 -12.11 13.10 -13.10
C MET A 3 -13.54 12.58 -13.26
N PRO A 4 -13.92 12.02 -14.43
CA PRO A 4 -15.24 11.42 -14.58
C PRO A 4 -15.48 10.36 -13.51
N LYS A 5 -16.60 10.43 -12.83
CA LYS A 5 -16.93 9.52 -11.73
C LYS A 5 -16.89 8.06 -12.13
N GLU A 6 -17.43 7.76 -13.31
CA GLU A 6 -17.45 6.40 -13.84
C GLU A 6 -16.04 5.80 -13.96
N LYS A 7 -15.11 6.57 -14.53
CA LYS A 7 -13.73 6.12 -14.71
C LYS A 7 -13.03 5.90 -13.38
N THR A 8 -13.24 6.80 -12.42
CA THR A 8 -12.66 6.68 -11.08
C THR A 8 -13.22 5.45 -10.35
N LEU A 9 -14.54 5.26 -10.42
CA LEU A 9 -15.18 4.12 -9.76
C LEU A 9 -14.73 2.79 -10.38
N THR A 10 -14.57 2.75 -11.70
CA THR A 10 -14.08 1.55 -12.40
C THR A 10 -12.65 1.22 -11.97
N ALA A 11 -11.77 2.22 -11.92
CA ALA A 11 -10.39 2.02 -11.49
C ALA A 11 -10.33 1.52 -10.05
N PHE A 12 -11.15 2.09 -9.16
CA PHE A 12 -11.20 1.69 -7.76
C PHE A 12 -11.71 0.25 -7.62
N SER A 13 -12.73 -0.11 -8.40
CA SER A 13 -13.26 -1.47 -8.41
C SER A 13 -12.22 -2.49 -8.88
N GLU A 14 -11.43 -2.14 -9.90
CA GLU A 14 -10.35 -3.01 -10.38
C GLU A 14 -9.26 -3.19 -9.32
N LEU A 15 -8.94 -2.14 -8.58
CA LEU A 15 -7.98 -2.22 -7.49
C LEU A 15 -8.46 -3.22 -6.42
N LEU A 16 -9.70 -3.07 -5.99
CA LEU A 16 -10.29 -3.97 -4.99
C LEU A 16 -10.31 -5.41 -5.47
N ARG A 17 -10.68 -5.63 -6.73
CA ARG A 17 -10.68 -6.97 -7.32
C ARG A 17 -9.28 -7.59 -7.32
N THR A 18 -8.28 -6.82 -7.73
CA THR A 18 -6.90 -7.29 -7.77
C THR A 18 -6.40 -7.67 -6.37
N LEU A 19 -6.70 -6.84 -5.37
CA LEU A 19 -6.31 -7.14 -4.00
C LEU A 19 -6.98 -8.40 -3.47
N ARG A 20 -8.27 -8.58 -3.78
CA ARG A 20 -9.01 -9.76 -3.36
C ARG A 20 -8.44 -11.05 -3.95
N TYR A 21 -8.10 -11.04 -5.24
CA TYR A 21 -7.57 -12.23 -5.90
C TYR A 21 -6.15 -12.59 -5.45
N ASN A 22 -5.37 -11.60 -5.01
CA ASN A 22 -3.99 -11.83 -4.61
C ASN A 22 -3.80 -12.00 -3.11
N SER A 23 -4.86 -11.88 -2.33
CA SER A 23 -4.81 -12.06 -0.88
C SER A 23 -5.20 -13.49 -0.52
N LYS A 24 -4.48 -14.11 0.43
CA LYS A 24 -4.80 -15.46 0.91
C LYS A 24 -6.20 -15.56 1.48
N SER A 25 -6.64 -14.53 2.18
CA SER A 25 -7.98 -14.49 2.78
C SER A 25 -9.05 -14.02 1.80
N ASN A 26 -8.67 -13.56 0.62
CA ASN A 26 -9.54 -12.94 -0.35
C ASN A 26 -10.28 -11.72 0.22
N LYS A 27 -9.68 -11.11 1.25
CA LYS A 27 -10.29 -9.97 1.96
C LYS A 27 -9.24 -8.90 2.25
N PRO A 28 -8.99 -7.97 1.32
CA PRO A 28 -8.10 -6.86 1.61
C PRO A 28 -8.75 -6.00 2.69
N SER A 29 -7.96 -5.48 3.62
CA SER A 29 -8.50 -4.59 4.63
C SER A 29 -8.71 -3.20 4.04
N ALA A 30 -9.70 -2.49 4.56
CA ALA A 30 -9.93 -1.09 4.17
C ALA A 30 -8.69 -0.23 4.44
N LEU A 31 -7.99 -0.51 5.53
CA LEU A 31 -6.76 0.20 5.86
C LEU A 31 -5.68 -0.02 4.81
N GLN A 32 -5.53 -1.23 4.29
CA GLN A 32 -4.55 -1.50 3.24
C GLN A 32 -4.84 -0.69 1.98
N VAL A 33 -6.10 -0.58 1.59
CA VAL A 33 -6.51 0.24 0.44
C VAL A 33 -6.19 1.71 0.70
N GLU A 34 -6.50 2.19 1.89
CA GLU A 34 -6.23 3.57 2.30
C GLU A 34 -4.73 3.89 2.24
N LEU A 35 -3.91 2.98 2.77
CA LEU A 35 -2.45 3.14 2.76
C LEU A 35 -1.91 3.20 1.34
N LEU A 36 -2.40 2.34 0.45
CA LEU A 36 -2.00 2.36 -0.95
C LEU A 36 -2.29 3.70 -1.60
N MET A 37 -3.45 4.29 -1.31
CA MET A 37 -3.83 5.59 -1.87
C MET A 37 -2.88 6.69 -1.40
N HIS A 38 -2.59 6.75 -0.10
CA HIS A 38 -1.69 7.77 0.44
C HIS A 38 -0.27 7.62 -0.08
N VAL A 39 0.22 6.39 -0.13
CA VAL A 39 1.58 6.10 -0.60
C VAL A 39 1.71 6.32 -2.11
N ALA A 40 0.63 6.12 -2.87
CA ALA A 40 0.61 6.39 -4.30
C ALA A 40 0.81 7.87 -4.62
N ILE A 41 0.37 8.76 -3.72
CA ILE A 41 0.55 10.21 -3.90
C ILE A 41 2.04 10.57 -3.74
N LYS A 42 2.68 10.07 -2.68
CA LYS A 42 4.12 10.22 -2.44
C LYS A 42 4.54 9.25 -1.32
N PRO A 43 5.84 8.94 -1.19
CA PRO A 43 6.31 8.12 -0.06
C PRO A 43 5.94 8.74 1.28
N ARG A 44 5.63 7.91 2.26
CA ARG A 44 5.15 8.34 3.58
C ARG A 44 5.90 7.62 4.69
N THR A 45 6.17 8.33 5.80
CA THR A 45 6.66 7.70 7.01
C THR A 45 5.49 7.07 7.77
N TYR A 46 5.78 6.18 8.72
CA TYR A 46 4.75 5.59 9.56
C TYR A 46 3.98 6.65 10.35
N GLU A 47 4.69 7.67 10.85
CA GLU A 47 4.06 8.78 11.58
C GLU A 47 3.04 9.52 10.70
N GLU A 48 3.42 9.79 9.45
CA GLU A 48 2.53 10.44 8.49
C GLU A 48 1.28 9.58 8.24
N LEU A 49 1.46 8.27 8.10
CA LEU A 49 0.35 7.36 7.86
C LEU A 49 -0.59 7.27 9.07
N VAL A 50 -0.05 7.31 10.28
CA VAL A 50 -0.87 7.39 11.50
C VAL A 50 -1.75 8.64 11.47
N LEU A 51 -1.17 9.79 11.13
CA LEU A 51 -1.91 11.04 11.08
C LEU A 51 -2.95 11.04 9.95
N LEU A 52 -2.58 10.53 8.78
CA LEU A 52 -3.48 10.55 7.62
C LEU A 52 -4.66 9.59 7.75
N THR A 53 -4.45 8.43 8.36
CA THR A 53 -5.49 7.39 8.45
C THR A 53 -6.25 7.40 9.77
N GLY A 54 -5.69 8.01 10.80
CA GLY A 54 -6.28 7.95 12.13
C GLY A 54 -6.11 6.60 12.83
N SER A 55 -5.36 5.67 12.23
CA SER A 55 -5.08 4.36 12.84
C SER A 55 -3.77 4.39 13.62
N HIS A 56 -3.68 3.59 14.68
CA HIS A 56 -2.46 3.56 15.48
C HIS A 56 -1.35 2.76 14.79
N ASN A 57 -0.12 2.98 15.22
CA ASN A 57 1.07 2.43 14.60
C ASN A 57 1.08 0.91 14.45
N GLY A 58 0.55 0.17 15.43
CA GLY A 58 0.49 -1.28 15.36
C GLY A 58 -0.36 -1.80 14.21
N ARG A 59 -1.50 -1.16 13.95
CA ARG A 59 -2.36 -1.53 12.83
C ARG A 59 -1.72 -1.18 11.50
N ILE A 60 -1.09 0.00 11.41
CA ILE A 60 -0.35 0.43 10.22
C ILE A 60 0.74 -0.57 9.90
N SER A 61 1.53 -0.94 10.89
CA SER A 61 2.64 -1.88 10.72
C SER A 61 2.16 -3.24 10.19
N ARG A 62 1.09 -3.77 10.74
CA ARG A 62 0.52 -5.05 10.29
C ARG A 62 -0.02 -4.97 8.87
N ALA A 63 -0.70 -3.88 8.53
CA ALA A 63 -1.23 -3.69 7.19
C ALA A 63 -0.11 -3.61 6.15
N ILE A 64 0.96 -2.87 6.47
CA ILE A 64 2.13 -2.76 5.60
C ILE A 64 2.82 -4.11 5.44
N SER A 65 2.95 -4.88 6.51
CA SER A 65 3.58 -6.21 6.46
C SER A 65 2.86 -7.17 5.52
N GLY A 66 1.56 -6.99 5.32
CA GLY A 66 0.80 -7.78 4.35
C GLY A 66 1.09 -7.43 2.90
N MET A 67 1.82 -6.34 2.64
CA MET A 67 2.10 -5.86 1.29
C MET A 67 3.59 -5.61 1.04
N THR A 68 4.45 -5.94 1.99
CA THR A 68 5.90 -5.66 1.94
C THR A 68 6.67 -6.88 2.41
N PRO A 69 7.75 -7.29 1.70
CA PRO A 69 8.62 -8.34 2.22
C PRO A 69 9.28 -7.89 3.52
N ILE A 70 9.32 -8.76 4.51
CA ILE A 70 9.97 -8.47 5.79
C ILE A 70 10.92 -9.60 6.14
N ILE A 71 11.89 -9.31 7.01
CA ILE A 71 12.78 -10.33 7.54
C ILE A 71 12.32 -10.65 8.95
N GLU A 72 11.99 -11.91 9.19
CA GLU A 72 11.52 -12.40 10.47
C GLU A 72 12.28 -13.69 10.80
N ASN A 73 12.88 -13.73 12.00
CA ASN A 73 13.70 -14.87 12.43
C ASN A 73 14.77 -15.25 11.39
N GLU A 74 15.44 -14.24 10.83
CA GLU A 74 16.51 -14.40 9.83
C GLU A 74 16.02 -14.97 8.49
N GLU A 75 14.72 -15.09 8.28
CA GLU A 75 14.12 -15.56 7.04
C GLU A 75 13.34 -14.45 6.35
N LEU A 76 13.40 -14.43 5.02
CA LEU A 76 12.62 -13.51 4.23
C LEU A 76 11.18 -14.01 4.14
N VAL A 77 10.26 -13.24 4.73
CA VAL A 77 8.83 -13.54 4.64
C VAL A 77 8.24 -12.69 3.53
N ARG A 78 7.69 -13.32 2.51
CA ARG A 78 7.06 -12.62 1.40
C ARG A 78 5.60 -12.36 1.69
N PRO A 79 5.09 -11.17 1.31
CA PRO A 79 3.66 -10.88 1.47
C PRO A 79 2.84 -11.64 0.44
N ASP A 80 1.51 -11.69 0.63
CA ASP A 80 0.59 -12.24 -0.33
C ASP A 80 0.71 -11.51 -1.68
N VAL A 81 0.88 -10.20 -1.61
CA VAL A 81 1.11 -9.36 -2.78
C VAL A 81 2.10 -8.25 -2.40
N HIS A 82 3.16 -8.10 -3.22
CA HIS A 82 4.23 -7.14 -2.95
C HIS A 82 3.91 -5.80 -3.61
N LEU A 83 3.14 -4.96 -2.94
CA LEU A 83 2.73 -3.66 -3.48
C LEU A 83 3.48 -2.48 -2.88
N LEU A 84 4.10 -2.65 -1.71
CA LEU A 84 4.83 -1.60 -1.02
C LEU A 84 6.27 -2.01 -0.74
N ASP A 85 7.15 -1.03 -0.70
CA ASP A 85 8.52 -1.18 -0.23
C ASP A 85 8.73 -0.28 0.97
N ARG A 86 9.66 -0.68 1.83
CA ARG A 86 9.99 0.02 3.04
C ARG A 86 11.50 0.17 3.13
N LYS A 87 11.97 1.40 3.33
CA LYS A 87 13.40 1.63 3.54
C LYS A 87 13.61 2.66 4.64
N LYS A 88 14.76 2.59 5.28
CA LYS A 88 15.15 3.57 6.28
C LYS A 88 15.41 4.90 5.60
N LYS A 89 14.84 5.97 6.16
CA LYS A 89 15.10 7.32 5.67
C LYS A 89 16.53 7.71 6.04
N THR A 90 17.26 8.29 5.09
CA THR A 90 18.65 8.69 5.28
C THR A 90 18.80 9.61 6.51
N GLY A 91 19.73 9.26 7.39
CA GLY A 91 19.99 10.04 8.60
C GLY A 91 18.93 9.92 9.68
N SER A 92 18.04 8.93 9.59
CA SER A 92 16.96 8.75 10.55
C SER A 92 16.78 7.27 10.87
N LEU A 93 16.20 6.98 12.04
CA LEU A 93 15.79 5.64 12.42
C LEU A 93 14.39 5.29 11.86
N LYS A 94 13.74 6.25 11.22
CA LYS A 94 12.39 6.09 10.70
C LYS A 94 12.38 5.40 9.35
N TYR A 95 11.37 4.57 9.12
CA TYR A 95 11.15 3.95 7.82
C TYR A 95 10.23 4.81 6.98
N GLU A 96 10.48 4.80 5.67
CA GLU A 96 9.63 5.43 4.69
C GLU A 96 9.03 4.34 3.79
N VAL A 97 7.74 4.43 3.53
CA VAL A 97 7.00 3.48 2.73
C VAL A 97 6.73 4.09 1.36
N SER A 98 7.00 3.32 0.31
CA SER A 98 6.77 3.73 -1.08
C SER A 98 6.10 2.59 -1.84
N LEU A 99 5.56 2.87 -3.03
CA LEU A 99 5.06 1.82 -3.88
C LEU A 99 6.22 0.98 -4.40
N SER A 100 6.05 -0.34 -4.43
CA SER A 100 6.97 -1.23 -5.14
C SER A 100 6.78 -1.02 -6.64
N LYS A 101 7.66 -1.58 -7.45
CA LYS A 101 7.49 -1.53 -8.91
C LYS A 101 6.16 -2.18 -9.30
N THR A 102 5.84 -3.32 -8.71
CA THR A 102 4.56 -4.00 -8.95
C THR A 102 3.38 -3.11 -8.55
N GLY A 103 3.50 -2.42 -7.41
CA GLY A 103 2.47 -1.47 -6.96
C GLY A 103 2.29 -0.31 -7.92
N GLU A 104 3.39 0.26 -8.41
CA GLU A 104 3.33 1.34 -9.40
C GLU A 104 2.67 0.88 -10.68
N ASP A 105 3.08 -0.28 -11.20
CA ASP A 105 2.53 -0.84 -12.43
C ASP A 105 1.04 -1.10 -12.29
N LEU A 106 0.63 -1.67 -11.17
CA LEU A 106 -0.79 -1.91 -10.88
C LEU A 106 -1.59 -0.60 -10.91
N MET A 107 -1.12 0.41 -10.19
CA MET A 107 -1.83 1.69 -10.09
C MET A 107 -1.92 2.40 -11.43
N LYS A 108 -0.87 2.28 -12.26
CA LYS A 108 -0.88 2.84 -13.62
C LYS A 108 -1.84 2.08 -14.52
N ASN A 109 -1.82 0.75 -14.47
CA ASN A 109 -2.64 -0.09 -15.34
C ASN A 109 -4.14 0.10 -15.08
N ILE A 110 -4.53 0.35 -13.84
CA ILE A 110 -5.94 0.57 -13.52
C ILE A 110 -6.34 2.06 -13.59
N GLY A 111 -5.41 2.95 -13.97
CA GLY A 111 -5.71 4.35 -14.21
C GLY A 111 -5.68 5.25 -12.97
N LEU A 112 -5.14 4.79 -11.85
CA LEU A 112 -5.00 5.59 -10.62
C LEU A 112 -3.69 6.37 -10.57
N LEU A 113 -2.70 6.04 -11.39
CA LEU A 113 -1.48 6.80 -11.60
C LEU A 113 -1.27 7.01 -13.08
N LYS A 114 -0.58 8.08 -13.41
CA LYS A 114 -0.20 8.38 -14.79
C LYS A 114 1.10 7.69 -15.19
#